data_ecf7ce399a8071e137e254ebf615877a
#
_entry.id   ecf7ce399a8071e137e254ebf615877a
#
_cell.length_a   1.000
_cell.length_b   1.000
_cell.length_c   1.000
_cell.angle_alpha   90.00
_cell.angle_beta   90.00
_cell.angle_gamma   90.00
#
_symmetry.space_group_name_H-M   'P 1'
#
loop_
_entity.id
_entity.type
_entity.pdbx_description
1 polymer ?
#
loop_
_entity_poly.entity_id
_entity_poly.type
_entity_poly.pdbx_seq_one_letter_code
_entity_poly.pdbx_strand_id
1 'polypeptide(L)'
;QRYGFPELGLNVFLSMNGSTQLGRAVGFYPSIQFRLLKVQKAIWYWKIGGGIGWASKHWQRTPFADSMNNIIGSAVNNFTMFQTGVRYPINKFWTAQAGIHFYHLSNAAARSPNYGINTIGINAGINYQPDGIVTHIEKQKLKHHRNSLNLCVLNSIAFTEDKTPDGPMYPVY
;
A
#
# COMPACT_ATOMS: atom_id res chain seq x y z
N GLN A 1 6.42 -23.33 -15.35
CA GLN A 1 6.61 -22.41 -14.21
C GLN A 1 5.23 -21.91 -13.78
N ARG A 2 4.75 -22.38 -12.60
CA ARG A 2 3.35 -22.19 -12.16
C ARG A 2 3.00 -20.77 -11.71
N TYR A 3 3.98 -19.90 -11.39
CA TYR A 3 3.67 -18.66 -10.66
C TYR A 3 4.14 -17.37 -11.34
N GLY A 4 4.62 -17.41 -12.58
CA GLY A 4 5.28 -16.25 -13.18
C GLY A 4 6.52 -15.85 -12.37
N PHE A 5 7.13 -14.73 -12.68
CA PHE A 5 8.21 -14.18 -11.87
C PHE A 5 7.62 -13.09 -10.98
N PRO A 6 7.44 -13.34 -9.65
CA PRO A 6 6.95 -12.31 -8.75
C PRO A 6 7.99 -11.20 -8.62
N GLU A 7 7.51 -9.97 -8.50
CA GLU A 7 8.32 -8.79 -8.28
C GLU A 7 8.40 -8.52 -6.78
N LEU A 8 9.61 -8.39 -6.23
CA LEU A 8 9.83 -7.98 -4.85
C LEU A 8 10.10 -6.48 -4.80
N GLY A 9 9.60 -5.81 -3.79
CA GLY A 9 9.78 -4.38 -3.61
C GLY A 9 9.83 -3.96 -2.15
N LEU A 10 10.51 -2.83 -1.89
CA LEU A 10 10.39 -2.07 -0.65
C LEU A 10 9.54 -0.84 -0.93
N ASN A 11 8.64 -0.51 -0.03
CA ASN A 11 7.66 0.53 -0.24
C ASN A 11 7.58 1.46 0.96
N VAL A 12 7.33 2.73 0.69
CA VAL A 12 6.89 3.72 1.66
C VAL A 12 5.47 4.14 1.29
N PHE A 13 4.61 4.17 2.27
CA PHE A 13 3.23 4.61 2.13
C PHE A 13 2.98 5.81 3.04
N LEU A 14 2.33 6.83 2.52
CA LEU A 14 1.94 8.03 3.25
C LEU A 14 0.44 8.22 3.08
N SER A 15 -0.28 8.45 4.18
CA SER A 15 -1.71 8.68 4.17
C SER A 15 -2.10 9.85 5.07
N MET A 16 -3.05 10.64 4.60
CA MET A 16 -3.84 11.56 5.42
C MET A 16 -5.21 10.89 5.65
N ASN A 17 -5.49 10.53 6.91
CA ASN A 17 -6.65 9.68 7.23
C ASN A 17 -7.99 10.44 7.26
N GLY A 18 -8.07 11.63 6.65
CA GLY A 18 -9.29 12.41 6.46
C GLY A 18 -9.90 13.01 7.74
N SER A 19 -9.39 12.66 8.90
CA SER A 19 -9.85 13.14 10.20
C SER A 19 -8.69 13.72 11.01
N THR A 20 -8.90 14.85 11.67
CA THR A 20 -7.93 15.44 12.60
C THR A 20 -7.64 14.51 13.78
N GLN A 21 -8.55 13.61 14.12
CA GLN A 21 -8.41 12.64 15.21
C GLN A 21 -7.56 11.44 14.79
N LEU A 22 -7.62 11.02 13.52
CA LEU A 22 -6.81 9.92 12.98
C LEU A 22 -5.44 10.38 12.49
N GLY A 23 -5.33 11.66 12.14
CA GLY A 23 -4.07 12.26 11.69
C GLY A 23 -3.53 11.65 10.40
N ARG A 24 -2.22 11.39 10.40
CA ARG A 24 -1.48 10.81 9.27
C ARG A 24 -0.96 9.43 9.61
N ALA A 25 -0.82 8.58 8.60
CA ALA A 25 -0.16 7.29 8.72
C ALA A 25 1.02 7.19 7.76
N VAL A 26 2.06 6.50 8.21
CA VAL A 26 3.24 6.16 7.40
C VAL A 26 3.42 4.65 7.48
N GLY A 27 3.59 3.99 6.35
CA GLY A 27 3.93 2.57 6.28
C GLY A 27 5.28 2.36 5.60
N PHE A 28 6.13 1.52 6.17
CA PHE A 28 7.32 1.01 5.51
C PHE A 28 7.22 -0.52 5.44
N TYR A 29 7.22 -1.07 4.22
CA TYR A 29 6.91 -2.48 4.05
C TYR A 29 7.55 -3.10 2.81
N PRO A 30 8.11 -4.30 2.92
CA PRO A 30 8.37 -5.18 1.80
C PRO A 30 7.07 -5.66 1.16
N SER A 31 7.11 -5.91 -0.14
CA SER A 31 5.97 -6.46 -0.88
C SER A 31 6.39 -7.47 -1.91
N ILE A 32 5.45 -8.35 -2.24
CA ILE A 32 5.52 -9.26 -3.37
C ILE A 32 4.34 -8.98 -4.31
N GLN A 33 4.63 -8.91 -5.60
CA GLN A 33 3.64 -8.65 -6.62
C GLN A 33 3.64 -9.75 -7.66
N PHE A 34 2.45 -10.25 -7.96
CA PHE A 34 2.20 -11.32 -8.92
C PHE A 34 1.52 -10.77 -10.17
N ARG A 35 1.95 -11.24 -11.33
CA ARG A 35 1.24 -11.03 -12.60
C ARG A 35 0.16 -12.09 -12.72
N LEU A 36 -1.11 -11.70 -12.73
CA LEU A 36 -2.24 -12.64 -12.79
C LEU A 36 -2.60 -12.98 -14.23
N LEU A 37 -2.82 -11.96 -15.05
CA LEU A 37 -3.27 -12.11 -16.41
C LEU A 37 -2.66 -11.01 -17.30
N LYS A 38 -2.33 -11.38 -18.54
CA LYS A 38 -1.90 -10.44 -19.57
C LYS A 38 -2.89 -10.47 -20.72
N VAL A 39 -3.48 -9.32 -21.05
CA VAL A 39 -4.35 -9.14 -22.19
C VAL A 39 -3.73 -8.05 -23.08
N GLN A 40 -3.24 -8.43 -24.25
CA GLN A 40 -2.44 -7.57 -25.12
C GLN A 40 -1.24 -6.95 -24.39
N LYS A 41 -1.25 -5.62 -24.19
CA LYS A 41 -0.22 -4.89 -23.43
C LYS A 41 -0.57 -4.74 -21.96
N ALA A 42 -1.83 -4.86 -21.58
CA ALA A 42 -2.28 -4.70 -20.19
C ALA A 42 -1.95 -5.94 -19.35
N ILE A 43 -1.49 -5.71 -18.14
CA ILE A 43 -1.13 -6.77 -17.19
C ILE A 43 -1.93 -6.52 -15.92
N TRP A 44 -2.80 -7.45 -15.58
CA TRP A 44 -3.45 -7.47 -14.28
C TRP A 44 -2.48 -8.03 -13.24
N TYR A 45 -2.35 -7.34 -12.13
CA TYR A 45 -1.46 -7.71 -11.03
C TYR A 45 -2.19 -7.78 -9.69
N TRP A 46 -1.60 -8.52 -8.79
CA TRP A 46 -1.93 -8.54 -7.38
C TRP A 46 -0.66 -8.34 -6.56
N LYS A 47 -0.73 -7.48 -5.54
CA LYS A 47 0.39 -7.11 -4.67
C LYS A 47 -0.05 -7.25 -3.22
N ILE A 48 0.79 -7.86 -2.41
CA ILE A 48 0.65 -7.95 -0.98
C ILE A 48 1.93 -7.49 -0.31
N GLY A 49 1.80 -6.77 0.79
CA GLY A 49 2.92 -6.32 1.59
C GLY A 49 2.57 -6.23 3.06
N GLY A 50 3.57 -6.34 3.92
CA GLY A 50 3.41 -6.21 5.36
C GLY A 50 4.69 -5.67 5.99
N GLY A 51 4.56 -4.83 7.00
CA GLY A 51 5.70 -4.19 7.64
C GLY A 51 5.31 -3.34 8.85
N ILE A 52 5.99 -2.23 9.03
CA ILE A 52 5.82 -1.33 10.18
C ILE A 52 5.07 -0.09 9.71
N GLY A 53 4.04 0.29 10.49
CA GLY A 53 3.31 1.53 10.33
C GLY A 53 3.47 2.46 11.51
N TRP A 54 3.41 3.75 11.23
CA TRP A 54 3.40 4.79 12.25
C TRP A 54 2.14 5.65 12.09
N ALA A 55 1.43 5.85 13.23
CA ALA A 55 0.27 6.73 13.31
C ALA A 55 0.65 8.01 14.03
N SER A 56 0.39 9.17 13.42
CA SER A 56 0.69 10.48 14.03
C SER A 56 -0.21 10.82 15.20
N LYS A 57 -1.40 10.21 15.24
CA LYS A 57 -2.38 10.34 16.30
C LYS A 57 -2.77 8.96 16.82
N HIS A 58 -2.73 8.81 18.12
CA HIS A 58 -3.13 7.58 18.81
C HIS A 58 -3.72 7.96 20.17
N TRP A 59 -4.45 7.06 20.79
CA TRP A 59 -5.03 7.27 22.12
C TRP A 59 -3.95 7.60 23.16
N GLN A 60 -4.20 8.61 23.97
CA GLN A 60 -3.35 9.04 25.08
C GLN A 60 -4.20 9.36 26.30
N ARG A 61 -3.72 9.04 27.48
CA ARG A 61 -4.46 9.13 28.74
C ARG A 61 -4.47 10.52 29.39
N THR A 62 -3.67 11.47 28.94
CA THR A 62 -3.54 12.78 29.60
C THR A 62 -4.64 13.74 29.18
N PRO A 63 -5.03 14.73 30.03
CA PRO A 63 -6.18 15.59 29.80
C PRO A 63 -6.08 16.50 28.56
N PHE A 64 -4.89 16.65 27.98
CA PHE A 64 -4.67 17.41 26.75
C PHE A 64 -4.48 16.51 25.51
N ALA A 65 -4.65 15.23 25.65
CA ALA A 65 -4.35 14.25 24.65
C ALA A 65 -5.63 13.71 24.01
N ASP A 66 -5.46 13.09 22.87
CA ASP A 66 -6.50 12.60 21.99
C ASP A 66 -7.25 11.39 22.60
N SER A 67 -7.88 11.61 23.76
CA SER A 67 -8.72 10.61 24.45
C SER A 67 -9.94 10.21 23.61
N MET A 68 -10.23 10.98 22.56
CA MET A 68 -11.29 10.70 21.59
C MET A 68 -10.84 9.69 20.52
N ASN A 69 -9.53 9.44 20.36
CA ASN A 69 -9.03 8.43 19.44
C ASN A 69 -9.11 7.03 20.06
N ASN A 70 -10.26 6.40 19.98
CA ASN A 70 -10.43 5.01 20.42
C ASN A 70 -10.14 3.95 19.34
N ILE A 71 -9.52 4.33 18.24
CA ILE A 71 -9.22 3.43 17.11
C ILE A 71 -7.87 2.75 17.27
N ILE A 72 -6.84 3.52 17.67
CA ILE A 72 -5.48 2.99 17.76
C ILE A 72 -4.77 3.50 19.02
N GLY A 73 -4.21 2.58 19.80
CA GLY A 73 -3.60 2.85 21.10
C GLY A 73 -2.09 3.02 21.09
N SER A 74 -1.44 2.99 19.91
CA SER A 74 0.02 3.12 19.81
C SER A 74 0.45 3.86 18.55
N ALA A 75 1.60 4.56 18.64
CA ALA A 75 2.19 5.22 17.49
C ALA A 75 2.75 4.21 16.49
N VAL A 76 3.43 3.16 16.99
CA VAL A 76 4.02 2.11 16.15
C VAL A 76 3.05 0.94 16.05
N ASN A 77 2.84 0.47 14.83
CA ASN A 77 1.82 -0.51 14.47
C ASN A 77 2.33 -1.48 13.41
N ASN A 78 1.63 -2.59 13.23
CA ASN A 78 1.73 -3.41 12.04
C ASN A 78 1.04 -2.68 10.87
N PHE A 79 1.64 -2.76 9.70
CA PHE A 79 1.08 -2.24 8.45
C PHE A 79 0.92 -3.37 7.45
N THR A 80 -0.28 -3.55 6.92
CA THR A 80 -0.58 -4.55 5.88
C THR A 80 -1.20 -3.86 4.69
N MET A 81 -0.79 -4.23 3.48
CA MET A 81 -1.26 -3.68 2.22
C MET A 81 -1.66 -4.79 1.26
N PHE A 82 -2.86 -4.70 0.72
CA PHE A 82 -3.33 -5.47 -0.43
C PHE A 82 -3.64 -4.53 -1.57
N GLN A 83 -3.21 -4.86 -2.77
CA GLN A 83 -3.45 -4.05 -3.95
C GLN A 83 -3.68 -4.94 -5.18
N THR A 84 -4.64 -4.58 -6.00
CA THR A 84 -4.85 -5.20 -7.32
C THR A 84 -5.16 -4.11 -8.35
N GLY A 85 -4.77 -4.34 -9.57
CA GLY A 85 -4.98 -3.34 -10.62
C GLY A 85 -4.38 -3.77 -11.94
N VAL A 86 -4.37 -2.83 -12.88
CA VAL A 86 -3.85 -3.01 -14.22
C VAL A 86 -2.63 -2.13 -14.43
N ARG A 87 -1.61 -2.71 -15.04
CA ARG A 87 -0.42 -2.03 -15.56
C ARG A 87 -0.49 -1.97 -17.07
N TYR A 88 -0.15 -0.82 -17.64
CA TYR A 88 -0.09 -0.61 -19.08
C TYR A 88 1.26 0.03 -19.46
N PRO A 89 2.10 -0.63 -20.25
CA PRO A 89 3.37 -0.06 -20.71
C PRO A 89 3.11 1.07 -21.70
N ILE A 90 3.54 2.27 -21.35
CA ILE A 90 3.45 3.46 -22.21
C ILE A 90 4.55 3.39 -23.27
N ASN A 91 5.76 3.10 -22.84
CA ASN A 91 6.93 2.88 -23.70
C ASN A 91 7.89 1.88 -23.04
N LYS A 92 9.12 1.78 -23.54
CA LYS A 92 10.11 0.83 -23.04
C LYS A 92 10.56 1.07 -21.58
N PHE A 93 10.39 2.29 -21.05
CA PHE A 93 10.84 2.67 -19.70
C PHE A 93 9.69 2.95 -18.73
N TRP A 94 8.53 3.35 -19.25
CA TRP A 94 7.44 3.84 -18.44
C TRP A 94 6.21 2.94 -18.51
N THR A 95 5.63 2.68 -17.36
CA THR A 95 4.39 1.92 -17.21
C THR A 95 3.40 2.72 -16.37
N ALA A 96 2.21 2.98 -16.89
CA ALA A 96 1.09 3.46 -16.09
C ALA A 96 0.47 2.29 -15.31
N GLN A 97 -0.07 2.59 -14.13
CA GLN A 97 -0.87 1.64 -13.37
C GLN A 97 -2.05 2.31 -12.71
N ALA A 98 -3.15 1.57 -12.57
CA ALA A 98 -4.34 1.97 -11.82
C ALA A 98 -4.95 0.75 -11.16
N GLY A 99 -5.61 0.95 -10.02
CA GLY A 99 -6.18 -0.16 -9.27
C GLY A 99 -6.89 0.26 -8.00
N ILE A 100 -7.17 -0.73 -7.19
CA ILE A 100 -7.72 -0.58 -5.84
C ILE A 100 -6.70 -1.11 -4.83
N HIS A 101 -6.72 -0.54 -3.64
CA HIS A 101 -5.92 -1.02 -2.53
C HIS A 101 -6.75 -1.06 -1.25
N PHE A 102 -6.32 -1.91 -0.35
CA PHE A 102 -6.75 -1.96 1.04
C PHE A 102 -5.51 -1.90 1.91
N TYR A 103 -5.48 -1.03 2.91
CA TYR A 103 -4.48 -1.11 3.95
C TYR A 103 -5.10 -1.24 5.33
N HIS A 104 -4.38 -1.91 6.20
CA HIS A 104 -4.70 -2.13 7.60
C HIS A 104 -3.53 -1.70 8.47
N LEU A 105 -3.81 -0.88 9.48
CA LEU A 105 -2.85 -0.44 10.48
C LEU A 105 -3.39 -0.79 11.86
N SER A 106 -2.69 -1.63 12.61
CA SER A 106 -3.08 -2.05 13.96
C SER A 106 -1.87 -2.47 14.80
N ASN A 107 -2.01 -2.46 16.12
CA ASN A 107 -0.94 -2.83 17.03
C ASN A 107 -0.99 -4.29 17.51
N ALA A 108 -1.74 -5.14 16.82
CA ALA A 108 -1.92 -6.55 17.19
C ALA A 108 -2.40 -6.76 18.65
N ALA A 109 -3.24 -5.86 19.13
CA ALA A 109 -3.75 -5.82 20.52
C ALA A 109 -2.68 -5.63 21.60
N ALA A 110 -1.47 -5.17 21.24
CA ALA A 110 -0.43 -4.84 22.22
C ALA A 110 -0.81 -3.64 23.13
N ARG A 111 -1.72 -2.77 22.65
CA ARG A 111 -2.31 -1.67 23.42
C ARG A 111 -3.75 -1.43 23.01
N SER A 112 -4.60 -1.16 23.98
CA SER A 112 -5.97 -0.68 23.75
C SER A 112 -6.00 0.85 23.63
N PRO A 113 -6.87 1.38 22.79
CA PRO A 113 -7.76 0.68 21.85
C PRO A 113 -7.01 0.11 20.64
N ASN A 114 -7.58 -0.89 19.96
CA ASN A 114 -6.99 -1.48 18.77
C ASN A 114 -8.07 -1.98 17.79
N TYR A 115 -8.96 -1.10 17.37
CA TYR A 115 -9.88 -1.38 16.26
C TYR A 115 -9.15 -1.37 14.92
N GLY A 116 -8.00 -0.67 14.85
CA GLY A 116 -7.19 -0.51 13.65
C GLY A 116 -7.79 0.47 12.64
N ILE A 117 -6.92 1.01 11.78
CA ILE A 117 -7.33 1.83 10.65
C ILE A 117 -7.43 0.91 9.43
N ASN A 118 -8.63 0.80 8.87
CA ASN A 118 -8.92 0.02 7.69
C ASN A 118 -9.37 0.95 6.58
N THR A 119 -8.67 0.95 5.46
CA THR A 119 -8.97 1.87 4.37
C THR A 119 -8.96 1.15 3.03
N ILE A 120 -10.02 1.33 2.26
CA ILE A 120 -10.11 0.92 0.86
C ILE A 120 -10.03 2.17 -0.01
N GLY A 121 -9.22 2.12 -1.06
CA GLY A 121 -9.05 3.25 -1.96
C GLY A 121 -8.75 2.85 -3.39
N ILE A 122 -8.81 3.83 -4.26
CA ILE A 122 -8.32 3.73 -5.62
C ILE A 122 -6.90 4.32 -5.69
N ASN A 123 -6.10 3.83 -6.61
CA ASN A 123 -4.76 4.35 -6.84
C ASN A 123 -4.46 4.47 -8.33
N ALA A 124 -3.63 5.44 -8.67
CA ALA A 124 -3.04 5.58 -9.97
C ALA A 124 -1.57 5.99 -9.81
N GLY A 125 -0.71 5.52 -10.71
CA GLY A 125 0.71 5.81 -10.61
C GLY A 125 1.46 5.49 -11.89
N ILE A 126 2.74 5.87 -11.87
CA ILE A 126 3.67 5.66 -12.97
C ILE A 126 4.90 4.93 -12.41
N ASN A 127 5.32 3.87 -13.10
CA ASN A 127 6.56 3.16 -12.81
C ASN A 127 7.60 3.51 -13.86
N TYR A 128 8.80 3.80 -13.40
CA TYR A 128 9.97 4.00 -14.25
C TYR A 128 10.95 2.85 -14.07
N GLN A 129 11.39 2.27 -15.18
CA GLN A 129 12.33 1.15 -15.22
C GLN A 129 13.55 1.55 -16.06
N PRO A 130 14.68 1.94 -15.45
CA PRO A 130 15.88 2.43 -16.16
C PRO A 130 16.41 1.44 -17.20
N ASP A 131 16.40 0.15 -16.87
CA ASP A 131 16.87 -0.92 -17.74
C ASP A 131 15.86 -1.34 -18.82
N GLY A 132 14.72 -0.67 -18.86
CA GLY A 132 13.60 -1.00 -19.74
C GLY A 132 12.72 -2.14 -19.21
N ILE A 133 11.51 -2.21 -19.74
CA ILE A 133 10.50 -3.19 -19.35
C ILE A 133 10.91 -4.55 -19.94
N VAL A 134 11.14 -5.54 -19.08
CA VAL A 134 11.38 -6.91 -19.51
C VAL A 134 10.07 -7.54 -19.98
N THR A 135 9.86 -7.56 -21.28
CA THR A 135 8.63 -8.11 -21.90
C THR A 135 8.70 -9.61 -22.15
N HIS A 136 9.93 -10.16 -22.23
CA HIS A 136 10.19 -11.57 -22.46
C HIS A 136 11.22 -12.05 -21.44
N ILE A 137 10.83 -12.97 -20.59
CA ILE A 137 11.76 -13.72 -19.75
C ILE A 137 12.03 -15.02 -20.49
N GLU A 138 13.12 -15.07 -21.26
CA GLU A 138 13.62 -16.35 -21.76
C GLU A 138 13.98 -17.25 -20.59
N LYS A 139 13.74 -18.55 -20.76
CA LYS A 139 14.16 -19.58 -19.80
C LYS A 139 15.71 -19.72 -19.80
N GLN A 140 16.40 -18.67 -19.41
CA GLN A 140 17.84 -18.79 -19.19
C GLN A 140 18.10 -19.44 -17.82
N LYS A 141 19.04 -20.39 -17.80
CA LYS A 141 19.67 -20.88 -16.57
C LYS A 141 20.14 -19.65 -15.79
N LEU A 142 19.83 -19.59 -14.50
CA LEU A 142 20.19 -18.52 -13.56
C LEU A 142 21.67 -18.10 -13.71
N LYS A 143 21.96 -17.18 -14.60
CA LYS A 143 23.21 -16.46 -14.66
C LYS A 143 22.90 -15.00 -14.32
N HIS A 144 23.35 -14.58 -13.15
CA HIS A 144 23.34 -13.23 -12.60
C HIS A 144 22.02 -12.45 -12.71
N HIS A 145 21.36 -12.30 -11.57
CA HIS A 145 20.34 -11.26 -11.36
C HIS A 145 21.01 -9.88 -11.53
N ARG A 146 20.69 -9.18 -12.58
CA ARG A 146 20.88 -7.74 -12.61
C ARG A 146 19.84 -7.13 -11.66
N ASN A 147 20.30 -6.53 -10.58
CA ASN A 147 19.45 -5.76 -9.69
C ASN A 147 19.01 -4.50 -10.44
N SER A 148 17.77 -4.46 -10.90
CA SER A 148 17.19 -3.23 -11.44
C SER A 148 16.48 -2.47 -10.34
N LEU A 149 16.79 -1.20 -10.17
CA LEU A 149 16.05 -0.30 -9.30
C LEU A 149 14.82 0.20 -10.08
N ASN A 150 13.62 -0.05 -9.53
CA ASN A 150 12.38 0.48 -10.06
C ASN A 150 11.85 1.55 -9.10
N LEU A 151 11.67 2.77 -9.58
CA LEU A 151 11.00 3.84 -8.84
C LEU A 151 9.54 3.90 -9.28
N CYS A 152 8.63 3.79 -8.31
CA CYS A 152 7.19 3.93 -8.51
C CYS A 152 6.65 5.01 -7.59
N VAL A 153 5.95 5.99 -8.15
CA VAL A 153 5.19 7.00 -7.40
C VAL A 153 3.71 6.70 -7.60
N LEU A 154 2.99 6.53 -6.49
CA LEU A 154 1.56 6.26 -6.45
C LEU A 154 0.84 7.36 -5.68
N ASN A 155 -0.23 7.88 -6.27
CA ASN A 155 -1.22 8.68 -5.56
C ASN A 155 -2.50 7.85 -5.41
N SER A 156 -3.17 7.99 -4.27
CA SER A 156 -4.42 7.28 -4.00
C SER A 156 -5.40 8.17 -3.27
N ILE A 157 -6.68 7.94 -3.53
CA ILE A 157 -7.81 8.51 -2.79
C ILE A 157 -8.57 7.35 -2.17
N ALA A 158 -8.91 7.48 -0.90
CA ALA A 158 -9.68 6.50 -0.16
C ALA A 158 -10.72 7.21 0.73
N PHE A 159 -11.63 6.43 1.30
CA PHE A 159 -12.59 6.91 2.28
C PHE A 159 -12.50 6.04 3.52
N THR A 160 -12.57 6.65 4.68
CA THR A 160 -12.65 5.98 5.97
C THR A 160 -13.89 6.43 6.70
N GLU A 161 -14.57 5.48 7.35
CA GLU A 161 -15.73 5.76 8.19
C GLU A 161 -15.28 6.30 9.56
N ASP A 162 -16.06 7.21 10.14
CA ASP A 162 -15.86 7.69 11.50
C ASP A 162 -16.18 6.58 12.53
N LYS A 163 -15.92 6.88 13.79
CA LYS A 163 -15.97 5.97 14.96
C LYS A 163 -17.35 5.38 15.26
N THR A 164 -18.40 6.03 14.80
CA THR A 164 -19.78 5.60 15.05
C THR A 164 -20.20 4.70 13.89
N PRO A 165 -20.68 3.49 14.12
CA PRO A 165 -21.35 2.72 13.09
C PRO A 165 -22.36 3.60 12.36
N ASP A 166 -22.34 3.59 11.03
CA ASP A 166 -23.11 4.50 10.14
C ASP A 166 -22.72 5.98 10.24
N GLY A 167 -21.52 6.28 10.72
CA GLY A 167 -20.95 7.62 10.77
C GLY A 167 -20.55 8.19 9.40
N PRO A 168 -20.20 9.48 9.34
CA PRO A 168 -19.79 10.11 8.10
C PRO A 168 -18.49 9.49 7.53
N MET A 169 -18.42 9.43 6.21
CA MET A 169 -17.21 8.99 5.49
C MET A 169 -16.29 10.19 5.25
N TYR A 170 -15.00 10.02 5.55
CA TYR A 170 -13.98 11.05 5.36
C TYR A 170 -13.02 10.64 4.23
N PRO A 171 -12.66 11.58 3.32
CA PRO A 171 -11.67 11.32 2.29
C PRO A 171 -10.27 11.19 2.89
N VAL A 172 -9.48 10.28 2.31
CA VAL A 172 -8.09 10.00 2.68
C VAL A 172 -7.23 10.17 1.42
N TYR A 173 -6.21 11.00 1.46
CA TYR A 173 -5.35 11.34 0.34
C TYR A 173 -3.94 10.79 0.54
#